data_a3154b53b531ca12efbbfdd7e2447468
#
_entry.id   a3154b53b531ca12efbbfdd7e2447468
#
_cell.length_a   1.000
_cell.length_b   1.000
_cell.length_c   1.000
_cell.angle_alpha   90.00
_cell.angle_beta   90.00
_cell.angle_gamma   90.00
#
_symmetry.space_group_name_H-M   'P 1'
#
loop_
_entity.id
_entity.type
_entity.pdbx_description
1 polymer ?
#
loop_
_entity_poly.entity_id
_entity_poly.type
_entity_poly.pdbx_seq_one_letter_code
_entity_poly.pdbx_strand_id
1 'polypeptide(L)'
;MDKKVLLMILDGWGEGRQDESNVIYAQGAPYIESLRKNYPMSTLKACGEAVGLPEGQMGNSEVGHLNLGAGRVVYQDLVKINIAAREHKFLQNPEIKAAYDYVKANNKQLHLMGLASMGGVHSSLEHVYEFLNVAKEYGLEDVYVHCFMDGRDTDPKSGKGFVEGLEAAMAQSTGKVATVCGRFYAMDRDKRWERVKEAYDMLVDAKGTYATSATEAIQASYDEGVTDEFIKPIVLTNAEGQPLTKIQEGDAVIFFNFRNDRARELTAVLTQQDMPEAGMHTLPLYFCCLTPYDASFTGVHILFDKENVQETLGEVVSKAGKNQLRIAETEKYAHVTFFFNGGAEALFENEDRILVNSPKVATYDLQPEMSAPEVTEKLVEAINTGKNDLIILNFANGDMIGHTGIYEAIRKAVTAVDTCVEKVVEAAKAQGYAILITADHGNADYAVNEDGTPNTAHSLNDVPFIVVNAGEEVKEVKDGKLADVAPTILKLMGIEQPAAMTGEALV
;
A
#
# COMPACT_ATOMS: atom_id res chain seq x y z
N MET A 1 -8.47 -30.45 11.70
CA MET A 1 -7.58 -31.30 10.90
C MET A 1 -6.17 -31.12 11.48
N ASP A 2 -5.28 -32.07 11.37
CA ASP A 2 -3.86 -31.91 11.80
C ASP A 2 -2.98 -32.34 10.62
N LYS A 3 -3.01 -31.56 9.56
CA LYS A 3 -2.30 -31.80 8.31
C LYS A 3 -0.98 -31.06 8.30
N LYS A 4 0.04 -31.63 7.67
CA LYS A 4 1.18 -30.87 7.16
C LYS A 4 0.73 -30.12 5.91
N VAL A 5 1.20 -28.90 5.73
CA VAL A 5 0.77 -28.05 4.61
C VAL A 5 1.96 -27.54 3.82
N LEU A 6 1.86 -27.61 2.50
CA LEU A 6 2.74 -26.93 1.54
C LEU A 6 1.97 -25.83 0.83
N LEU A 7 2.39 -24.59 0.98
CA LEU A 7 1.94 -23.47 0.15
C LEU A 7 2.96 -23.27 -0.98
N MET A 8 2.49 -23.38 -2.20
CA MET A 8 3.27 -23.15 -3.42
C MET A 8 2.78 -21.88 -4.08
N ILE A 9 3.64 -20.87 -4.18
CA ILE A 9 3.36 -19.58 -4.81
C ILE A 9 4.03 -19.57 -6.18
N LEU A 10 3.22 -19.57 -7.24
CA LEU A 10 3.66 -19.44 -8.63
C LEU A 10 3.67 -17.94 -8.97
N ASP A 11 4.79 -17.26 -8.73
CA ASP A 11 4.91 -15.81 -8.86
C ASP A 11 4.57 -15.35 -10.29
N GLY A 12 3.65 -14.37 -10.40
CA GLY A 12 3.22 -13.85 -11.68
C GLY A 12 2.28 -14.77 -12.49
N TRP A 13 1.57 -15.70 -11.83
CA TRP A 13 0.69 -16.68 -12.47
C TRP A 13 -0.79 -16.33 -12.28
N GLY A 14 -1.35 -15.52 -13.19
CA GLY A 14 -2.76 -15.10 -13.12
C GLY A 14 -3.71 -15.92 -13.95
N GLU A 15 -5.00 -15.66 -13.78
CA GLU A 15 -6.11 -16.23 -14.56
C GLU A 15 -6.47 -15.29 -15.72
N GLY A 16 -5.68 -15.33 -16.79
CA GLY A 16 -5.86 -14.48 -17.96
C GLY A 16 -6.88 -15.01 -18.97
N ARG A 17 -6.98 -14.32 -20.11
CA ARG A 17 -7.83 -14.70 -21.24
C ARG A 17 -7.39 -16.05 -21.83
N GLN A 18 -8.31 -16.75 -22.47
CA GLN A 18 -8.02 -18.01 -23.18
C GLN A 18 -7.62 -17.71 -24.65
N ASP A 19 -6.57 -16.92 -24.83
CA ASP A 19 -6.02 -16.56 -26.13
C ASP A 19 -4.48 -16.41 -26.07
N GLU A 20 -3.86 -16.01 -27.17
CA GLU A 20 -2.41 -15.87 -27.32
C GLU A 20 -1.81 -14.75 -26.45
N SER A 21 -2.60 -13.85 -25.87
CA SER A 21 -2.09 -12.85 -24.92
C SER A 21 -1.67 -13.46 -23.58
N ASN A 22 -2.25 -14.61 -23.25
CA ASN A 22 -1.97 -15.41 -22.06
C ASN A 22 -1.02 -16.54 -22.40
N VAL A 23 0.26 -16.39 -22.06
CA VAL A 23 1.28 -17.40 -22.37
C VAL A 23 1.08 -18.69 -21.59
N ILE A 24 0.51 -18.64 -20.40
CA ILE A 24 0.17 -19.81 -19.59
C ILE A 24 -0.82 -20.68 -20.34
N TYR A 25 -1.88 -20.06 -20.86
CA TYR A 25 -2.89 -20.76 -21.66
C TYR A 25 -2.34 -21.23 -23.00
N ALA A 26 -1.66 -20.37 -23.75
CA ALA A 26 -1.16 -20.65 -25.10
C ALA A 26 -0.08 -21.73 -25.11
N GLN A 27 0.82 -21.76 -24.13
CA GLN A 27 1.83 -22.82 -23.97
C GLN A 27 1.21 -24.08 -23.39
N GLY A 28 0.25 -23.91 -22.48
CA GLY A 28 -0.29 -24.97 -21.66
C GLY A 28 0.67 -25.40 -20.55
N ALA A 29 0.09 -25.76 -19.42
CA ALA A 29 0.76 -26.32 -18.25
C ALA A 29 0.04 -27.64 -17.90
N PRO A 30 0.34 -28.73 -18.61
CA PRO A 30 -0.50 -29.95 -18.60
C PRO A 30 -0.64 -30.57 -17.22
N TYR A 31 0.38 -30.53 -16.39
CA TYR A 31 0.28 -31.08 -15.04
C TYR A 31 -0.61 -30.19 -14.15
N ILE A 32 -0.38 -28.88 -14.13
CA ILE A 32 -1.21 -27.94 -13.37
C ILE A 32 -2.66 -28.00 -13.85
N GLU A 33 -2.90 -28.07 -15.16
CA GLU A 33 -4.25 -28.25 -15.71
C GLU A 33 -4.90 -29.57 -15.29
N SER A 34 -4.12 -30.64 -15.11
CA SER A 34 -4.63 -31.90 -14.56
C SER A 34 -5.06 -31.77 -13.11
N LEU A 35 -4.32 -30.98 -12.31
CA LEU A 35 -4.70 -30.67 -10.93
C LEU A 35 -6.00 -29.86 -10.86
N ARG A 36 -6.14 -28.84 -11.73
CA ARG A 36 -7.36 -28.02 -11.83
C ARG A 36 -8.62 -28.83 -12.14
N LYS A 37 -8.48 -29.91 -12.90
CA LYS A 37 -9.60 -30.81 -13.27
C LYS A 37 -9.95 -31.82 -12.19
N ASN A 38 -8.98 -32.24 -11.40
CA ASN A 38 -9.12 -33.37 -10.48
C ASN A 38 -9.25 -32.97 -9.02
N TYR A 39 -8.97 -31.71 -8.66
CA TYR A 39 -9.00 -31.20 -7.30
C TYR A 39 -9.85 -29.94 -7.16
N PRO A 40 -10.38 -29.65 -5.97
CA PRO A 40 -11.11 -28.43 -5.73
C PRO A 40 -10.25 -27.20 -6.04
N MET A 41 -10.82 -26.25 -6.76
CA MET A 41 -10.16 -24.98 -7.09
C MET A 41 -11.13 -23.81 -7.07
N SER A 42 -10.58 -22.63 -6.87
CA SER A 42 -11.26 -21.34 -6.92
C SER A 42 -10.29 -20.27 -7.42
N THR A 43 -10.70 -19.01 -7.36
CA THR A 43 -9.84 -17.87 -7.67
C THR A 43 -9.71 -16.93 -6.47
N LEU A 44 -8.56 -16.25 -6.38
CA LEU A 44 -8.29 -15.25 -5.36
C LEU A 44 -8.08 -13.88 -5.99
N LYS A 45 -8.68 -12.85 -5.39
CA LYS A 45 -8.39 -11.46 -5.68
C LYS A 45 -6.97 -11.11 -5.28
N ALA A 46 -6.18 -10.59 -6.24
CA ALA A 46 -4.76 -10.29 -6.04
C ALA A 46 -4.38 -8.84 -6.40
N CYS A 47 -5.36 -7.96 -6.61
CA CYS A 47 -5.14 -6.56 -6.99
C CYS A 47 -6.10 -5.61 -6.28
N GLY A 48 -5.85 -4.31 -6.39
CA GLY A 48 -6.71 -3.26 -5.83
C GLY A 48 -6.95 -3.39 -4.33
N GLU A 49 -8.10 -2.94 -3.86
CA GLU A 49 -8.45 -2.91 -2.43
C GLU A 49 -8.46 -4.30 -1.77
N ALA A 50 -8.63 -5.36 -2.54
CA ALA A 50 -8.58 -6.73 -2.00
C ALA A 50 -7.20 -7.13 -1.44
N VAL A 51 -6.15 -6.41 -1.81
CA VAL A 51 -4.79 -6.56 -1.29
C VAL A 51 -4.23 -5.29 -0.63
N GLY A 52 -5.09 -4.30 -0.39
CA GLY A 52 -4.73 -3.05 0.30
C GLY A 52 -4.11 -1.98 -0.60
N LEU A 53 -4.24 -2.13 -1.92
CA LEU A 53 -3.82 -1.15 -2.93
C LEU A 53 -5.01 -0.30 -3.39
N PRO A 54 -4.80 0.88 -4.01
CA PRO A 54 -5.86 1.63 -4.67
C PRO A 54 -6.62 0.78 -5.69
N GLU A 55 -7.90 1.06 -5.87
CA GLU A 55 -8.72 0.38 -6.88
C GLU A 55 -8.09 0.52 -8.28
N GLY A 56 -8.10 -0.57 -9.06
CA GLY A 56 -7.49 -0.62 -10.40
C GLY A 56 -5.96 -0.68 -10.41
N GLN A 57 -5.30 -0.74 -9.26
CA GLN A 57 -3.86 -0.94 -9.20
C GLN A 57 -3.53 -2.44 -9.20
N MET A 58 -2.60 -2.83 -10.08
CA MET A 58 -2.06 -4.18 -10.16
C MET A 58 -1.38 -4.60 -8.85
N GLY A 59 -1.55 -5.86 -8.45
CA GLY A 59 -0.78 -6.46 -7.38
C GLY A 59 0.73 -6.49 -7.67
N ASN A 60 1.50 -6.77 -6.64
CA ASN A 60 2.95 -6.99 -6.74
C ASN A 60 3.40 -7.99 -5.69
N SER A 61 4.63 -8.49 -5.84
CA SER A 61 5.12 -9.57 -4.97
C SER A 61 5.23 -9.17 -3.51
N GLU A 62 5.61 -7.92 -3.20
CA GLU A 62 5.72 -7.44 -1.81
C GLU A 62 4.36 -7.47 -1.11
N VAL A 63 3.37 -6.83 -1.72
CA VAL A 63 2.00 -6.75 -1.21
C VAL A 63 1.32 -8.12 -1.20
N GLY A 64 1.51 -8.92 -2.25
CA GLY A 64 0.94 -10.27 -2.36
C GLY A 64 1.41 -11.18 -1.24
N HIS A 65 2.73 -11.29 -1.05
CA HIS A 65 3.31 -12.12 0.02
C HIS A 65 2.99 -11.61 1.42
N LEU A 66 2.91 -10.27 1.59
CA LEU A 66 2.49 -9.68 2.86
C LEU A 66 1.06 -10.10 3.23
N ASN A 67 0.11 -10.03 2.29
CA ASN A 67 -1.28 -10.44 2.53
C ASN A 67 -1.39 -11.96 2.78
N LEU A 68 -0.66 -12.79 1.98
CA LEU A 68 -0.60 -14.23 2.16
C LEU A 68 -0.12 -14.62 3.57
N GLY A 69 0.89 -13.94 4.09
CA GLY A 69 1.45 -14.21 5.41
C GLY A 69 0.68 -13.59 6.57
N ALA A 70 0.10 -12.41 6.37
CA ALA A 70 -0.63 -11.69 7.41
C ALA A 70 -2.02 -12.27 7.73
N GLY A 71 -2.63 -13.02 6.80
CA GLY A 71 -3.99 -13.54 6.96
C GLY A 71 -5.05 -12.44 7.09
N ARG A 72 -4.74 -11.24 6.62
CA ARG A 72 -5.62 -10.07 6.56
C ARG A 72 -5.18 -9.14 5.44
N VAL A 73 -6.09 -8.28 4.98
CA VAL A 73 -5.72 -7.22 4.04
C VAL A 73 -4.90 -6.17 4.79
N VAL A 74 -3.66 -5.97 4.34
CA VAL A 74 -2.78 -4.92 4.88
C VAL A 74 -2.87 -3.71 3.94
N TYR A 75 -3.62 -2.71 4.37
CA TYR A 75 -3.87 -1.52 3.56
C TYR A 75 -2.67 -0.59 3.53
N GLN A 76 -2.34 -0.07 2.33
CA GLN A 76 -1.45 1.09 2.22
C GLN A 76 -2.10 2.33 2.87
N ASP A 77 -1.27 3.27 3.35
CA ASP A 77 -1.75 4.45 4.09
C ASP A 77 -2.87 5.20 3.34
N LEU A 78 -2.69 5.48 2.04
CA LEU A 78 -3.72 6.12 1.23
C LEU A 78 -5.05 5.36 1.25
N VAL A 79 -5.02 4.06 1.05
CA VAL A 79 -6.24 3.23 0.94
C VAL A 79 -6.95 3.15 2.29
N LYS A 80 -6.17 2.97 3.37
CA LYS A 80 -6.69 2.96 4.74
C LYS A 80 -7.43 4.26 5.07
N ILE A 81 -6.83 5.40 4.74
CA ILE A 81 -7.43 6.72 4.99
C ILE A 81 -8.63 6.95 4.06
N ASN A 82 -8.55 6.56 2.78
CA ASN A 82 -9.68 6.65 1.84
C ASN A 82 -10.90 5.86 2.33
N ILE A 83 -10.70 4.62 2.81
CA ILE A 83 -11.77 3.80 3.36
C ILE A 83 -12.38 4.48 4.60
N ALA A 84 -11.55 4.95 5.53
CA ALA A 84 -12.02 5.62 6.73
C ALA A 84 -12.82 6.91 6.40
N ALA A 85 -12.40 7.68 5.39
CA ALA A 85 -13.11 8.87 4.93
C ALA A 85 -14.44 8.51 4.25
N ARG A 86 -14.43 7.56 3.31
CA ARG A 86 -15.62 7.10 2.57
C ARG A 86 -16.69 6.51 3.50
N GLU A 87 -16.28 5.84 4.56
CA GLU A 87 -17.17 5.20 5.53
C GLU A 87 -17.51 6.12 6.72
N HIS A 88 -17.12 7.40 6.70
CA HIS A 88 -17.33 8.38 7.78
C HIS A 88 -16.83 7.90 9.15
N LYS A 89 -15.64 7.29 9.16
CA LYS A 89 -15.04 6.68 10.36
C LYS A 89 -13.98 7.53 11.04
N PHE A 90 -13.74 8.76 10.62
CA PHE A 90 -12.70 9.60 11.22
C PHE A 90 -12.90 9.78 12.72
N LEU A 91 -14.13 9.94 13.20
CA LEU A 91 -14.43 10.06 14.64
C LEU A 91 -14.26 8.75 15.44
N GLN A 92 -14.13 7.60 14.76
CA GLN A 92 -13.78 6.34 15.42
C GLN A 92 -12.27 6.25 15.69
N ASN A 93 -11.47 7.11 15.03
CA ASN A 93 -10.04 7.24 15.29
C ASN A 93 -9.84 8.10 16.57
N PRO A 94 -9.21 7.54 17.63
CA PRO A 94 -9.06 8.23 18.91
C PRO A 94 -8.22 9.50 18.82
N GLU A 95 -7.20 9.54 17.95
CA GLU A 95 -6.33 10.71 17.78
C GLU A 95 -7.06 11.85 17.06
N ILE A 96 -7.86 11.54 16.03
CA ILE A 96 -8.70 12.54 15.37
C ILE A 96 -9.72 13.10 16.36
N LYS A 97 -10.40 12.21 17.08
CA LYS A 97 -11.37 12.62 18.11
C LYS A 97 -10.72 13.52 19.16
N ALA A 98 -9.54 13.17 19.65
CA ALA A 98 -8.80 13.96 20.65
C ALA A 98 -8.44 15.35 20.13
N ALA A 99 -8.05 15.50 18.86
CA ALA A 99 -7.76 16.79 18.26
C ALA A 99 -9.00 17.72 18.23
N TYR A 100 -10.15 17.19 17.84
CA TYR A 100 -11.41 17.95 17.82
C TYR A 100 -11.92 18.28 19.24
N ASP A 101 -11.80 17.32 20.17
CA ASP A 101 -12.10 17.56 21.60
C ASP A 101 -11.23 18.69 22.16
N TYR A 102 -9.92 18.70 21.81
CA TYR A 102 -8.99 19.75 22.22
C TYR A 102 -9.41 21.13 21.70
N VAL A 103 -9.70 21.25 20.40
CA VAL A 103 -10.15 22.49 19.77
C VAL A 103 -11.38 23.04 20.49
N LYS A 104 -12.39 22.19 20.69
CA LYS A 104 -13.65 22.58 21.34
C LYS A 104 -13.47 22.97 22.81
N ALA A 105 -12.69 22.19 23.57
CA ALA A 105 -12.48 22.43 24.99
C ALA A 105 -11.68 23.69 25.27
N ASN A 106 -10.74 24.04 24.39
CA ASN A 106 -9.83 25.18 24.58
C ASN A 106 -10.25 26.42 23.75
N ASN A 107 -11.34 26.34 23.00
CA ASN A 107 -11.82 27.42 22.12
C ASN A 107 -10.72 27.94 21.19
N LYS A 108 -10.02 27.01 20.51
CA LYS A 108 -8.92 27.28 19.60
C LYS A 108 -9.36 27.14 18.14
N GLN A 109 -8.55 27.66 17.23
CA GLN A 109 -8.76 27.49 15.80
C GLN A 109 -8.29 26.10 15.34
N LEU A 110 -8.93 25.54 14.33
CA LEU A 110 -8.49 24.35 13.63
C LEU A 110 -7.94 24.75 12.25
N HIS A 111 -6.69 24.44 12.02
CA HIS A 111 -6.01 24.64 10.76
C HIS A 111 -5.82 23.29 10.04
N LEU A 112 -6.32 23.14 8.83
CA LEU A 112 -6.05 22.04 7.94
C LEU A 112 -5.05 22.52 6.90
N MET A 113 -3.87 21.95 6.79
CA MET A 113 -2.87 22.36 5.81
C MET A 113 -2.33 21.18 5.01
N GLY A 114 -2.00 21.38 3.75
CA GLY A 114 -1.44 20.35 2.90
C GLY A 114 -1.70 20.59 1.41
N LEU A 115 -1.33 19.61 0.60
CA LEU A 115 -1.47 19.67 -0.85
C LEU A 115 -2.94 19.53 -1.26
N ALA A 116 -3.53 20.63 -1.77
CA ALA A 116 -4.91 20.66 -2.27
C ALA A 116 -4.98 20.01 -3.66
N SER A 117 -5.02 18.69 -3.70
CA SER A 117 -4.90 17.90 -4.93
C SER A 117 -5.77 16.63 -4.88
N MET A 118 -6.21 16.18 -6.04
CA MET A 118 -6.84 14.88 -6.27
C MET A 118 -5.86 13.86 -6.91
N GLY A 119 -4.58 14.22 -7.04
CA GLY A 119 -3.57 13.37 -7.68
C GLY A 119 -3.20 12.10 -6.91
N GLY A 120 -3.51 12.03 -5.61
CA GLY A 120 -3.33 10.82 -4.80
C GLY A 120 -1.87 10.41 -4.54
N VAL A 121 -0.91 11.32 -4.75
CA VAL A 121 0.53 11.04 -4.54
C VAL A 121 0.99 11.45 -3.14
N HIS A 122 0.58 12.62 -2.66
CA HIS A 122 0.94 13.16 -1.35
C HIS A 122 -0.25 13.35 -0.42
N SER A 123 -1.41 13.57 -0.99
CA SER A 123 -2.65 13.93 -0.29
C SER A 123 -3.87 13.56 -1.11
N SER A 124 -5.05 13.70 -0.53
CA SER A 124 -6.34 13.66 -1.22
C SER A 124 -7.29 14.68 -0.59
N LEU A 125 -7.98 15.49 -1.41
CA LEU A 125 -9.02 16.39 -0.94
C LEU A 125 -10.23 15.66 -0.35
N GLU A 126 -10.46 14.40 -0.69
CA GLU A 126 -11.50 13.57 -0.06
C GLU A 126 -11.29 13.45 1.45
N HIS A 127 -10.03 13.36 1.90
CA HIS A 127 -9.71 13.37 3.33
C HIS A 127 -10.05 14.71 3.98
N VAL A 128 -9.78 15.82 3.29
CA VAL A 128 -10.11 17.18 3.77
C VAL A 128 -11.61 17.36 3.90
N TYR A 129 -12.38 16.87 2.94
CA TYR A 129 -13.85 16.91 2.99
C TYR A 129 -14.38 16.19 4.24
N GLU A 130 -13.80 15.06 4.59
CA GLU A 130 -14.21 14.35 5.81
C GLU A 130 -13.79 15.11 7.08
N PHE A 131 -12.60 15.69 7.14
CA PHE A 131 -12.21 16.58 8.25
C PHE A 131 -13.18 17.75 8.43
N LEU A 132 -13.66 18.36 7.32
CA LEU A 132 -14.65 19.43 7.37
C LEU A 132 -16.03 18.93 7.83
N ASN A 133 -16.46 17.73 7.44
CA ASN A 133 -17.68 17.10 7.92
C ASN A 133 -17.63 16.88 9.44
N VAL A 134 -16.53 16.36 9.94
CA VAL A 134 -16.31 16.18 11.38
C VAL A 134 -16.33 17.52 12.11
N ALA A 135 -15.70 18.55 11.56
CA ALA A 135 -15.72 19.90 12.13
C ALA A 135 -17.15 20.45 12.25
N LYS A 136 -17.98 20.24 11.23
CA LYS A 136 -19.41 20.60 11.25
C LYS A 136 -20.17 19.85 12.35
N GLU A 137 -19.95 18.54 12.49
CA GLU A 137 -20.59 17.73 13.55
C GLU A 137 -20.22 18.22 14.95
N TYR A 138 -18.97 18.70 15.14
CA TYR A 138 -18.49 19.31 16.37
C TYR A 138 -19.02 20.72 16.61
N GLY A 139 -19.63 21.36 15.58
CA GLY A 139 -20.08 22.74 15.61
C GLY A 139 -18.95 23.73 15.64
N LEU A 140 -17.81 23.43 14.99
CA LEU A 140 -16.67 24.33 14.89
C LEU A 140 -16.88 25.33 13.75
N GLU A 141 -16.70 26.63 14.02
CA GLU A 141 -16.81 27.71 13.04
C GLU A 141 -15.43 28.24 12.61
N ASP A 142 -14.45 28.24 13.54
CA ASP A 142 -13.08 28.71 13.31
C ASP A 142 -12.21 27.60 12.70
N VAL A 143 -12.55 27.20 11.47
CA VAL A 143 -11.86 26.17 10.69
C VAL A 143 -11.29 26.79 9.43
N TYR A 144 -9.99 26.64 9.23
CA TYR A 144 -9.25 27.28 8.15
C TYR A 144 -8.44 26.28 7.35
N VAL A 145 -8.46 26.35 6.02
CA VAL A 145 -7.68 25.48 5.15
C VAL A 145 -6.58 26.29 4.46
N HIS A 146 -5.36 25.80 4.57
CA HIS A 146 -4.17 26.32 3.92
C HIS A 146 -3.83 25.42 2.74
N CYS A 147 -4.07 25.89 1.52
CA CYS A 147 -3.95 25.12 0.29
C CYS A 147 -2.53 25.23 -0.28
N PHE A 148 -1.81 24.11 -0.35
CA PHE A 148 -0.60 24.03 -1.16
C PHE A 148 -0.99 23.52 -2.54
N MET A 149 -0.57 24.20 -3.61
CA MET A 149 -0.99 23.92 -4.98
C MET A 149 -0.03 22.95 -5.65
N ASP A 150 -0.57 22.00 -6.42
CA ASP A 150 0.18 20.87 -6.97
C ASP A 150 0.91 21.22 -8.28
N GLY A 151 0.26 21.06 -9.42
CA GLY A 151 0.81 21.32 -10.74
C GLY A 151 1.99 20.44 -11.17
N ARG A 152 2.31 19.41 -10.39
CA ARG A 152 3.40 18.45 -10.64
C ARG A 152 2.89 17.02 -10.77
N ASP A 153 2.01 16.61 -9.86
CA ASP A 153 1.36 15.30 -9.88
C ASP A 153 -0.02 15.37 -10.58
N THR A 154 -0.43 16.56 -10.93
CA THR A 154 -1.66 16.90 -11.69
C THR A 154 -1.34 17.95 -12.76
N ASP A 155 -2.30 18.24 -13.64
CA ASP A 155 -2.15 19.31 -14.65
C ASP A 155 -1.75 20.63 -13.98
N PRO A 156 -0.80 21.39 -14.57
CA PRO A 156 -0.26 22.62 -13.98
C PRO A 156 -1.26 23.74 -13.68
N LYS A 157 -2.48 23.66 -14.20
CA LYS A 157 -3.55 24.63 -13.98
C LYS A 157 -4.85 24.02 -13.46
N SER A 158 -4.80 22.79 -12.91
CA SER A 158 -5.97 22.11 -12.34
C SER A 158 -6.35 22.60 -10.94
N GLY A 159 -5.41 23.25 -10.24
CA GLY A 159 -5.59 23.64 -8.85
C GLY A 159 -6.74 24.60 -8.58
N LYS A 160 -7.07 25.51 -9.52
CA LYS A 160 -8.24 26.35 -9.40
C LYS A 160 -9.52 25.54 -9.24
N GLY A 161 -9.71 24.51 -10.07
CA GLY A 161 -10.88 23.62 -10.00
C GLY A 161 -10.90 22.81 -8.69
N PHE A 162 -9.75 22.43 -8.16
CA PHE A 162 -9.67 21.76 -6.85
C PHE A 162 -10.10 22.68 -5.70
N VAL A 163 -9.69 23.95 -5.73
CA VAL A 163 -10.11 24.93 -4.72
C VAL A 163 -11.59 25.26 -4.85
N GLU A 164 -12.15 25.38 -6.07
CA GLU A 164 -13.58 25.53 -6.30
C GLU A 164 -14.37 24.35 -5.68
N GLY A 165 -13.91 23.11 -5.88
CA GLY A 165 -14.50 21.92 -5.27
C GLY A 165 -14.42 21.94 -3.75
N LEU A 166 -13.29 22.38 -3.19
CA LEU A 166 -13.10 22.54 -1.75
C LEU A 166 -14.05 23.61 -1.16
N GLU A 167 -14.18 24.76 -1.79
CA GLU A 167 -15.11 25.81 -1.36
C GLU A 167 -16.57 25.35 -1.43
N ALA A 168 -16.93 24.56 -2.45
CA ALA A 168 -18.24 23.92 -2.54
C ALA A 168 -18.51 22.95 -1.39
N ALA A 169 -17.51 22.15 -1.00
CA ALA A 169 -17.60 21.25 0.16
C ALA A 169 -17.72 22.04 1.48
N MET A 170 -16.97 23.13 1.63
CA MET A 170 -17.08 24.03 2.78
C MET A 170 -18.46 24.66 2.91
N ALA A 171 -19.11 25.02 1.80
CA ALA A 171 -20.47 25.55 1.78
C ALA A 171 -21.51 24.52 2.30
N GLN A 172 -21.24 23.23 2.18
CA GLN A 172 -22.07 22.14 2.70
C GLN A 172 -21.69 21.73 4.15
N SER A 173 -20.48 22.07 4.59
CA SER A 173 -19.94 21.72 5.90
C SER A 173 -19.61 22.96 6.74
N THR A 174 -18.35 23.32 6.86
CA THR A 174 -17.82 24.49 7.58
C THR A 174 -16.44 24.85 7.04
N GLY A 175 -15.89 25.97 7.50
CA GLY A 175 -14.52 26.38 7.22
C GLY A 175 -14.39 27.36 6.06
N LYS A 176 -13.17 27.86 5.89
CA LYS A 176 -12.77 28.83 4.86
C LYS A 176 -11.36 28.54 4.37
N VAL A 177 -11.11 28.78 3.08
CA VAL A 177 -9.74 28.85 2.57
C VAL A 177 -9.09 30.10 3.14
N ALA A 178 -7.96 29.95 3.82
CA ALA A 178 -7.25 31.04 4.47
C ALA A 178 -6.01 31.49 3.70
N THR A 179 -5.28 30.54 3.11
CA THR A 179 -4.06 30.84 2.35
C THR A 179 -3.90 29.89 1.17
N VAL A 180 -3.18 30.34 0.16
CA VAL A 180 -2.80 29.55 -1.02
C VAL A 180 -1.32 29.79 -1.34
N CYS A 181 -0.53 28.75 -1.58
CA CYS A 181 0.79 28.87 -2.19
C CYS A 181 1.18 27.58 -2.92
N GLY A 182 2.10 27.69 -3.87
CA GLY A 182 2.62 26.53 -4.60
C GLY A 182 3.43 25.59 -3.71
N ARG A 183 3.39 24.30 -4.03
CA ARG A 183 4.19 23.26 -3.34
C ARG A 183 5.69 23.51 -3.42
N PHE A 184 6.15 24.30 -4.39
CA PHE A 184 7.55 24.73 -4.51
C PHE A 184 8.06 25.38 -3.21
N TYR A 185 7.19 26.11 -2.51
CA TYR A 185 7.50 26.76 -1.23
C TYR A 185 7.18 25.87 -0.03
N ALA A 186 5.98 25.33 0.04
CA ALA A 186 5.44 24.65 1.22
C ALA A 186 5.87 23.19 1.35
N MET A 187 6.39 22.58 0.27
CA MET A 187 6.69 21.16 0.21
C MET A 187 8.11 20.91 -0.32
N ASP A 188 9.06 21.72 0.10
CA ASP A 188 10.49 21.44 -0.14
C ASP A 188 10.93 20.16 0.59
N ARG A 189 11.95 19.48 0.08
CA ARG A 189 12.60 18.32 0.70
C ARG A 189 14.12 18.34 0.56
N ASP A 190 14.65 19.49 0.15
CA ASP A 190 16.05 19.68 -0.24
C ASP A 190 16.75 20.72 0.65
N LYS A 191 16.13 21.00 1.83
CA LYS A 191 16.62 21.98 2.82
C LYS A 191 16.82 23.38 2.23
N ARG A 192 15.96 23.76 1.31
CA ARG A 192 15.90 25.09 0.73
C ARG A 192 15.05 25.98 1.67
N TRP A 193 15.67 26.33 2.81
CA TRP A 193 14.99 27.06 3.89
C TRP A 193 14.41 28.40 3.46
N GLU A 194 14.99 29.04 2.45
CA GLU A 194 14.46 30.25 1.83
C GLU A 194 13.07 30.03 1.19
N ARG A 195 12.77 28.81 0.70
CA ARG A 195 11.46 28.47 0.15
C ARG A 195 10.48 28.16 1.29
N VAL A 196 10.92 27.33 2.23
CA VAL A 196 10.12 26.98 3.42
C VAL A 196 9.71 28.24 4.20
N LYS A 197 10.60 29.23 4.27
CA LYS A 197 10.34 30.53 4.91
C LYS A 197 9.15 31.27 4.30
N GLU A 198 9.01 31.27 2.98
CA GLU A 198 7.86 31.91 2.31
C GLU A 198 6.53 31.29 2.77
N ALA A 199 6.45 29.95 2.84
CA ALA A 199 5.26 29.27 3.34
C ALA A 199 5.08 29.47 4.85
N TYR A 200 6.16 29.43 5.63
CA TYR A 200 6.11 29.70 7.07
C TYR A 200 5.55 31.09 7.36
N ASP A 201 6.09 32.13 6.71
CA ASP A 201 5.66 33.51 6.90
C ASP A 201 4.18 33.72 6.49
N MET A 202 3.73 33.04 5.45
CA MET A 202 2.32 33.04 5.06
C MET A 202 1.44 32.46 6.18
N LEU A 203 1.84 31.34 6.76
CA LEU A 203 1.04 30.62 7.76
C LEU A 203 1.04 31.31 9.12
N VAL A 204 2.20 31.80 9.58
CA VAL A 204 2.42 32.30 10.94
C VAL A 204 2.29 33.82 11.04
N ASP A 205 2.71 34.53 10.01
CA ASP A 205 2.72 36.01 9.99
C ASP A 205 1.69 36.63 9.04
N ALA A 206 0.93 35.79 8.30
CA ALA A 206 -0.01 36.23 7.27
C ALA A 206 0.64 37.13 6.21
N LYS A 207 1.90 36.81 5.82
CA LYS A 207 2.62 37.54 4.75
C LYS A 207 2.35 36.94 3.40
N GLY A 208 1.98 37.75 2.44
CA GLY A 208 1.70 37.38 1.07
C GLY A 208 0.92 38.43 0.32
N THR A 209 0.48 38.07 -0.88
CA THR A 209 -0.47 38.92 -1.64
C THR A 209 -1.85 38.77 -1.04
N TYR A 210 -2.47 39.86 -0.67
CA TYR A 210 -3.83 39.86 -0.10
C TYR A 210 -4.89 39.76 -1.18
N ALA A 211 -5.89 38.89 -0.96
CA ALA A 211 -6.99 38.67 -1.86
C ALA A 211 -8.28 38.33 -1.09
N THR A 212 -9.42 38.64 -1.66
CA THR A 212 -10.73 38.30 -1.08
C THR A 212 -11.31 37.01 -1.62
N SER A 213 -10.78 36.50 -2.74
CA SER A 213 -11.20 35.25 -3.39
C SER A 213 -9.96 34.41 -3.75
N ALA A 214 -9.93 33.14 -3.30
CA ALA A 214 -8.85 32.21 -3.60
C ALA A 214 -8.80 31.89 -5.11
N THR A 215 -9.94 31.58 -5.70
CA THR A 215 -10.03 31.17 -7.11
C THR A 215 -9.71 32.30 -8.09
N GLU A 216 -10.08 33.54 -7.76
CA GLU A 216 -9.70 34.73 -8.56
C GLU A 216 -8.20 35.01 -8.46
N ALA A 217 -7.62 34.89 -7.29
CA ALA A 217 -6.18 35.06 -7.08
C ALA A 217 -5.35 33.99 -7.80
N ILE A 218 -5.80 32.74 -7.79
CA ILE A 218 -5.19 31.65 -8.57
C ILE A 218 -5.27 31.96 -10.09
N GLN A 219 -6.43 32.41 -10.56
CA GLN A 219 -6.60 32.80 -11.96
C GLN A 219 -5.65 33.93 -12.35
N ALA A 220 -5.51 34.97 -11.51
CA ALA A 220 -4.58 36.05 -11.74
C ALA A 220 -3.13 35.56 -11.88
N SER A 221 -2.71 34.57 -11.05
CA SER A 221 -1.40 33.93 -11.19
C SER A 221 -1.25 33.23 -12.55
N TYR A 222 -2.28 32.53 -13.02
CA TYR A 222 -2.26 31.88 -14.33
C TYR A 222 -2.17 32.89 -15.48
N ASP A 223 -2.83 34.03 -15.35
CA ASP A 223 -2.81 35.10 -16.34
C ASP A 223 -1.40 35.74 -16.44
N GLU A 224 -0.67 35.74 -15.34
CA GLU A 224 0.73 36.14 -15.27
C GLU A 224 1.72 35.04 -15.73
N GLY A 225 1.22 33.87 -16.13
CA GLY A 225 2.04 32.72 -16.56
C GLY A 225 2.60 31.89 -15.41
N VAL A 226 2.15 32.09 -14.16
CA VAL A 226 2.56 31.31 -12.99
C VAL A 226 1.56 30.18 -12.77
N THR A 227 2.02 28.94 -12.85
CA THR A 227 1.18 27.74 -12.65
C THR A 227 1.20 27.28 -11.21
N ASP A 228 0.35 26.31 -10.88
CA ASP A 228 0.05 25.85 -9.52
C ASP A 228 1.32 25.64 -8.65
N GLU A 229 2.29 24.92 -9.15
CA GLU A 229 3.51 24.58 -8.37
C GLU A 229 4.23 25.81 -7.83
N PHE A 230 4.19 26.94 -8.58
CA PHE A 230 4.98 28.13 -8.33
C PHE A 230 4.16 29.35 -7.85
N ILE A 231 2.87 29.16 -7.54
CA ILE A 231 2.02 30.24 -7.01
C ILE A 231 2.67 30.78 -5.74
N LYS A 232 2.94 32.11 -5.74
CA LYS A 232 3.50 32.80 -4.57
C LYS A 232 2.45 32.86 -3.44
N PRO A 233 2.90 33.03 -2.18
CA PRO A 233 1.99 33.13 -1.04
C PRO A 233 0.85 34.14 -1.24
N ILE A 234 -0.38 33.68 -1.08
CA ILE A 234 -1.62 34.45 -1.11
C ILE A 234 -2.31 34.29 0.25
N VAL A 235 -2.72 35.38 0.83
CA VAL A 235 -3.44 35.43 2.10
C VAL A 235 -4.84 35.95 1.88
N LEU A 236 -5.85 35.16 2.23
CA LEU A 236 -7.25 35.54 2.09
C LEU A 236 -7.66 36.51 3.21
N THR A 237 -8.42 37.52 2.84
CA THR A 237 -8.83 38.61 3.73
C THR A 237 -10.36 38.72 3.80
N ASN A 238 -10.82 39.31 4.89
CA ASN A 238 -12.20 39.78 5.02
C ASN A 238 -12.46 41.02 4.16
N ALA A 239 -13.68 41.55 4.23
CA ALA A 239 -14.09 42.75 3.46
C ALA A 239 -13.30 44.02 3.85
N GLU A 240 -12.77 44.07 5.05
CA GLU A 240 -11.95 45.17 5.58
C GLU A 240 -10.44 45.00 5.22
N GLY A 241 -10.10 43.99 4.46
CA GLY A 241 -8.70 43.71 4.03
C GLY A 241 -7.80 43.12 5.10
N GLN A 242 -8.38 42.61 6.18
CA GLN A 242 -7.62 41.93 7.24
C GLN A 242 -7.52 40.44 6.94
N PRO A 243 -6.37 39.78 7.19
CA PRO A 243 -6.24 38.33 7.06
C PRO A 243 -7.35 37.59 7.82
N LEU A 244 -7.91 36.54 7.21
CA LEU A 244 -8.94 35.73 7.86
C LEU A 244 -8.40 35.05 9.13
N THR A 245 -7.16 34.61 9.08
CA THR A 245 -6.48 34.00 10.22
C THR A 245 -4.96 33.93 9.98
N LYS A 246 -4.25 33.48 11.00
CA LYS A 246 -2.88 32.96 10.99
C LYS A 246 -2.75 31.90 12.07
N ILE A 247 -1.78 30.99 11.95
CA ILE A 247 -1.50 29.98 12.97
C ILE A 247 -0.92 30.67 14.21
N GLN A 248 -1.50 30.43 15.37
CA GLN A 248 -1.12 31.04 16.64
C GLN A 248 -0.86 29.96 17.70
N GLU A 249 -0.19 30.36 18.76
CA GLU A 249 0.07 29.53 19.92
C GLU A 249 -1.21 28.88 20.48
N GLY A 250 -1.18 27.57 20.67
CA GLY A 250 -2.28 26.77 21.18
C GLY A 250 -3.31 26.35 20.12
N ASP A 251 -3.19 26.77 18.87
CA ASP A 251 -4.06 26.30 17.81
C ASP A 251 -3.82 24.82 17.49
N ALA A 252 -4.81 24.17 16.94
CA ALA A 252 -4.68 22.82 16.40
C ALA A 252 -4.39 22.87 14.90
N VAL A 253 -3.42 22.09 14.48
CA VAL A 253 -3.02 21.97 13.07
C VAL A 253 -3.09 20.51 12.65
N ILE A 254 -3.79 20.20 11.58
CA ILE A 254 -3.75 18.90 10.92
C ILE A 254 -3.05 19.07 9.56
N PHE A 255 -1.88 18.47 9.41
CA PHE A 255 -1.20 18.39 8.13
C PHE A 255 -1.70 17.14 7.41
N PHE A 256 -2.55 17.32 6.39
CA PHE A 256 -3.30 16.22 5.76
C PHE A 256 -2.57 15.48 4.63
N ASN A 257 -1.26 15.68 4.47
CA ASN A 257 -0.44 14.85 3.59
C ASN A 257 -0.22 13.48 4.22
N PHE A 258 -0.50 12.39 3.49
CA PHE A 258 -0.19 11.03 3.95
C PHE A 258 1.23 10.59 3.58
N ARG A 259 1.86 11.20 2.57
CA ARG A 259 3.26 10.95 2.22
C ARG A 259 4.17 11.92 2.97
N ASN A 260 5.21 11.37 3.59
CA ASN A 260 6.00 12.06 4.61
C ASN A 260 7.13 12.94 4.07
N ASP A 261 7.75 12.58 2.93
CA ASP A 261 9.04 13.14 2.47
C ASP A 261 9.04 14.68 2.32
N ARG A 262 7.92 15.25 1.85
CA ARG A 262 7.77 16.69 1.64
C ARG A 262 7.00 17.43 2.75
N ALA A 263 6.51 16.71 3.75
CA ALA A 263 5.86 17.32 4.91
C ALA A 263 6.83 17.58 6.07
N ARG A 264 8.02 16.97 6.04
CA ARG A 264 9.00 17.01 7.15
C ARG A 264 9.51 18.41 7.46
N GLU A 265 9.94 19.16 6.45
CA GLU A 265 10.63 20.43 6.67
C GLU A 265 9.72 21.48 7.27
N LEU A 266 8.51 21.65 6.72
CA LEU A 266 7.54 22.59 7.28
C LEU A 266 7.08 22.18 8.68
N THR A 267 6.89 20.89 8.95
CA THR A 267 6.59 20.37 10.28
C THR A 267 7.73 20.66 11.25
N ALA A 268 8.98 20.45 10.83
CA ALA A 268 10.14 20.67 11.68
C ALA A 268 10.26 22.12 12.13
N VAL A 269 10.11 23.10 11.24
CA VAL A 269 10.21 24.52 11.59
C VAL A 269 9.04 25.03 12.39
N LEU A 270 7.87 24.38 12.29
CA LEU A 270 6.71 24.75 13.11
C LEU A 270 6.74 24.13 14.52
N THR A 271 7.39 22.96 14.70
CA THR A 271 7.21 22.17 15.93
C THR A 271 8.50 21.62 16.56
N GLN A 272 9.61 21.46 15.81
CA GLN A 272 10.77 20.71 16.29
C GLN A 272 12.01 21.56 16.50
N GLN A 273 12.28 22.50 15.61
CA GLN A 273 13.56 23.20 15.61
C GLN A 273 13.40 24.68 15.27
N ASP A 274 13.85 25.55 16.19
CA ASP A 274 14.02 26.97 15.90
C ASP A 274 15.15 27.20 14.90
N MET A 275 14.91 28.09 13.92
CA MET A 275 15.89 28.54 12.94
C MET A 275 15.97 30.07 12.93
N PRO A 276 16.54 30.68 13.97
CA PRO A 276 16.56 32.14 14.16
C PRO A 276 17.30 32.87 13.02
N GLU A 277 18.33 32.27 12.44
CA GLU A 277 19.06 32.81 11.30
C GLU A 277 18.20 32.88 10.04
N ALA A 278 17.20 32.00 9.91
CA ALA A 278 16.21 32.03 8.84
C ALA A 278 14.90 32.75 9.27
N GLY A 279 14.83 33.26 10.50
CA GLY A 279 13.66 33.95 11.03
C GLY A 279 12.45 33.05 11.22
N MET A 280 12.66 31.77 11.53
CA MET A 280 11.60 30.80 11.82
C MET A 280 11.74 30.28 13.24
N HIS A 281 10.62 30.17 13.96
CA HIS A 281 10.54 29.70 15.33
C HIS A 281 9.42 28.69 15.47
N THR A 282 9.60 27.70 16.34
CA THR A 282 8.56 26.76 16.71
C THR A 282 7.44 27.43 17.49
N LEU A 283 6.23 26.91 17.34
CA LEU A 283 5.07 27.34 18.12
C LEU A 283 4.55 26.16 18.96
N PRO A 284 4.08 26.41 20.19
CA PRO A 284 3.37 25.39 20.97
C PRO A 284 1.98 25.15 20.34
N LEU A 285 1.87 24.12 19.52
CA LEU A 285 0.67 23.75 18.74
C LEU A 285 0.17 22.37 19.17
N TYR A 286 -1.13 22.13 19.04
CA TYR A 286 -1.67 20.78 18.96
C TYR A 286 -1.50 20.30 17.53
N PHE A 287 -0.32 19.75 17.21
CA PHE A 287 0.05 19.43 15.84
C PHE A 287 -0.16 17.97 15.52
N CYS A 288 -0.95 17.71 14.47
CA CYS A 288 -1.26 16.37 13.98
C CYS A 288 -0.62 16.14 12.60
N CYS A 289 0.18 15.08 12.50
CA CYS A 289 0.63 14.51 11.24
C CYS A 289 -0.36 13.44 10.80
N LEU A 290 -0.80 13.46 9.55
CA LEU A 290 -1.74 12.43 9.06
C LEU A 290 -1.16 11.03 9.17
N THR A 291 0.14 10.88 8.87
CA THR A 291 0.95 9.67 9.04
C THR A 291 2.27 10.02 9.74
N PRO A 292 3.10 9.06 10.17
CA PRO A 292 4.41 9.37 10.74
C PRO A 292 5.33 10.04 9.71
N TYR A 293 5.71 11.30 9.94
CA TYR A 293 6.59 12.03 9.03
C TYR A 293 8.07 11.79 9.30
N ASP A 294 8.44 11.70 10.57
CA ASP A 294 9.81 11.40 10.99
C ASP A 294 9.77 10.75 12.38
N ALA A 295 10.54 9.68 12.57
CA ALA A 295 10.61 8.97 13.84
C ALA A 295 11.25 9.78 14.98
N SER A 296 12.00 10.84 14.65
CA SER A 296 12.62 11.74 15.62
C SER A 296 11.70 12.84 16.12
N PHE A 297 10.56 13.07 15.48
CA PHE A 297 9.63 14.13 15.87
C PHE A 297 8.99 13.84 17.23
N THR A 298 8.94 14.85 18.10
CA THR A 298 8.35 14.77 19.43
C THR A 298 7.22 15.79 19.57
N GLY A 299 6.26 15.51 20.45
CA GLY A 299 5.16 16.43 20.74
C GLY A 299 4.15 16.58 19.58
N VAL A 300 4.19 15.73 18.58
CA VAL A 300 3.21 15.67 17.49
C VAL A 300 2.30 14.46 17.68
N HIS A 301 1.07 14.56 17.19
CA HIS A 301 0.09 13.50 17.19
C HIS A 301 0.06 12.82 15.82
N ILE A 302 0.00 11.49 15.76
CA ILE A 302 -0.08 10.73 14.52
C ILE A 302 -1.50 10.22 14.37
N LEU A 303 -2.20 10.67 13.32
CA LEU A 303 -3.61 10.30 13.12
C LEU A 303 -3.77 8.87 12.58
N PHE A 304 -2.93 8.46 11.65
CA PHE A 304 -2.90 7.10 11.10
C PHE A 304 -1.48 6.56 11.20
N ASP A 305 -1.24 5.79 12.24
CA ASP A 305 0.07 5.16 12.45
C ASP A 305 0.25 3.93 11.56
N LYS A 306 1.51 3.55 11.33
CA LYS A 306 1.84 2.33 10.60
C LYS A 306 1.33 1.12 11.38
N GLU A 307 0.69 0.20 10.68
CA GLU A 307 0.31 -1.07 11.28
C GLU A 307 1.56 -1.92 11.50
N ASN A 308 1.77 -2.35 12.74
CA ASN A 308 2.70 -3.42 13.03
C ASN A 308 2.01 -4.74 12.69
N VAL A 309 2.47 -5.41 11.62
CA VAL A 309 1.87 -6.66 11.15
C VAL A 309 2.38 -7.81 12.02
N GLN A 310 1.74 -7.99 13.16
CA GLN A 310 1.98 -9.11 14.10
C GLN A 310 1.00 -10.25 13.84
N GLU A 311 1.24 -11.38 14.51
CA GLU A 311 0.44 -12.60 14.39
C GLU A 311 0.31 -13.09 12.94
N THR A 312 1.43 -13.01 12.18
CA THR A 312 1.52 -13.60 10.85
C THR A 312 1.47 -15.13 10.93
N LEU A 313 1.22 -15.79 9.79
CA LEU A 313 1.18 -17.25 9.72
C LEU A 313 2.44 -17.90 10.33
N GLY A 314 3.61 -17.36 9.99
CA GLY A 314 4.88 -17.87 10.52
C GLY A 314 4.98 -17.75 12.03
N GLU A 315 4.56 -16.64 12.60
CA GLU A 315 4.55 -16.41 14.05
C GLU A 315 3.57 -17.35 14.76
N VAL A 316 2.36 -17.51 14.21
CA VAL A 316 1.31 -18.36 14.79
C VAL A 316 1.72 -19.83 14.77
N VAL A 317 2.29 -20.31 13.66
CA VAL A 317 2.79 -21.68 13.51
C VAL A 317 3.96 -21.94 14.46
N SER A 318 4.86 -20.97 14.62
CA SER A 318 5.97 -21.04 15.59
C SER A 318 5.44 -21.13 17.02
N LYS A 319 4.51 -20.28 17.43
CA LYS A 319 3.86 -20.32 18.76
C LYS A 319 3.12 -21.63 19.03
N ALA A 320 2.64 -22.31 18.00
CA ALA A 320 2.05 -23.64 18.10
C ALA A 320 3.10 -24.78 18.20
N GLY A 321 4.41 -24.45 18.23
CA GLY A 321 5.50 -25.40 18.34
C GLY A 321 5.73 -26.25 17.09
N LYS A 322 5.25 -25.82 15.92
CA LYS A 322 5.37 -26.52 14.64
C LYS A 322 6.61 -26.05 13.87
N ASN A 323 7.20 -26.97 13.10
CA ASN A 323 8.35 -26.69 12.26
C ASN A 323 7.91 -26.11 10.91
N GLN A 324 8.62 -25.11 10.42
CA GLN A 324 8.31 -24.48 9.14
C GLN A 324 9.57 -24.24 8.30
N LEU A 325 9.40 -24.28 6.98
CA LEU A 325 10.45 -24.04 6.00
C LEU A 325 10.03 -22.96 5.01
N ARG A 326 10.94 -22.03 4.72
CA ARG A 326 10.84 -21.05 3.62
C ARG A 326 11.86 -21.42 2.55
N ILE A 327 11.45 -21.46 1.29
CA ILE A 327 12.36 -21.75 0.18
C ILE A 327 12.01 -20.94 -1.04
N ALA A 328 13.00 -20.27 -1.60
CA ALA A 328 12.95 -19.56 -2.87
C ALA A 328 14.35 -19.31 -3.42
N GLU A 329 14.44 -18.90 -4.67
CA GLU A 329 15.66 -18.32 -5.23
C GLU A 329 15.82 -16.85 -4.86
N THR A 330 17.03 -16.27 -5.06
CA THR A 330 17.44 -14.93 -4.57
C THR A 330 16.41 -13.84 -4.84
N GLU A 331 15.86 -13.78 -6.04
CA GLU A 331 14.91 -12.73 -6.45
C GLU A 331 13.62 -12.71 -5.61
N LYS A 332 13.23 -13.85 -5.07
CA LYS A 332 11.98 -14.00 -4.30
C LYS A 332 12.20 -14.46 -2.84
N TYR A 333 13.45 -14.53 -2.40
CA TYR A 333 13.74 -14.96 -1.03
C TYR A 333 13.19 -14.01 0.03
N ALA A 334 13.33 -12.70 -0.17
CA ALA A 334 12.77 -11.71 0.73
C ALA A 334 11.22 -11.77 0.79
N HIS A 335 10.57 -12.19 -0.31
CA HIS A 335 9.12 -12.29 -0.38
C HIS A 335 8.58 -13.41 0.51
N VAL A 336 9.19 -14.60 0.49
CA VAL A 336 8.78 -15.72 1.36
C VAL A 336 9.29 -15.61 2.81
N THR A 337 10.14 -14.64 3.12
CA THR A 337 10.70 -14.38 4.45
C THR A 337 10.23 -13.05 5.02
N PHE A 338 10.91 -11.95 4.73
CA PHE A 338 10.65 -10.62 5.27
C PHE A 338 9.19 -10.16 5.05
N PHE A 339 8.73 -10.11 3.80
CA PHE A 339 7.37 -9.64 3.49
C PHE A 339 6.30 -10.59 4.02
N PHE A 340 6.48 -11.89 3.84
CA PHE A 340 5.55 -12.91 4.36
C PHE A 340 5.44 -12.88 5.88
N ASN A 341 6.52 -12.52 6.57
CA ASN A 341 6.59 -12.39 8.03
C ASN A 341 6.21 -10.97 8.54
N GLY A 342 5.53 -10.17 7.71
CA GLY A 342 5.01 -8.87 8.13
C GLY A 342 6.09 -7.80 8.33
N GLY A 343 7.26 -7.94 7.69
CA GLY A 343 8.40 -7.04 7.85
C GLY A 343 9.39 -7.48 8.95
N ALA A 344 9.25 -8.68 9.49
CA ALA A 344 10.18 -9.23 10.47
C ALA A 344 11.39 -9.89 9.79
N GLU A 345 12.60 -9.40 10.09
CA GLU A 345 13.88 -9.96 9.59
C GLU A 345 14.28 -11.24 10.33
N ALA A 346 14.04 -11.28 11.63
CA ALA A 346 14.45 -12.39 12.47
C ALA A 346 13.68 -13.68 12.13
N LEU A 347 14.34 -14.83 12.25
CA LEU A 347 13.67 -16.11 12.17
C LEU A 347 12.74 -16.29 13.38
N PHE A 348 11.58 -16.87 13.13
CA PHE A 348 10.75 -17.39 14.21
C PHE A 348 11.36 -18.70 14.76
N GLU A 349 11.01 -19.05 15.98
CA GLU A 349 11.41 -20.35 16.54
C GLU A 349 10.89 -21.48 15.65
N ASN A 350 11.73 -22.49 15.37
CA ASN A 350 11.45 -23.60 14.45
C ASN A 350 11.21 -23.20 12.98
N GLU A 351 11.72 -22.05 12.54
CA GLU A 351 11.74 -21.64 11.14
C GLU A 351 13.11 -21.94 10.52
N ASP A 352 13.13 -22.77 9.49
CA ASP A 352 14.28 -23.01 8.61
C ASP A 352 14.11 -22.24 7.30
N ARG A 353 15.23 -21.85 6.69
CA ARG A 353 15.25 -21.13 5.40
C ARG A 353 16.24 -21.76 4.44
N ILE A 354 15.83 -21.96 3.19
CA ILE A 354 16.70 -22.40 2.09
C ILE A 354 16.70 -21.31 1.02
N LEU A 355 17.86 -20.70 0.81
CA LEU A 355 18.11 -19.78 -0.27
C LEU A 355 18.83 -20.51 -1.41
N VAL A 356 18.31 -20.40 -2.62
CA VAL A 356 18.96 -20.85 -3.85
C VAL A 356 19.37 -19.61 -4.66
N ASN A 357 20.61 -19.55 -5.13
CA ASN A 357 21.05 -18.40 -5.91
C ASN A 357 20.33 -18.36 -7.28
N SER A 358 19.82 -17.21 -7.64
CA SER A 358 19.33 -16.98 -9.02
C SER A 358 20.49 -17.02 -10.03
N PRO A 359 20.21 -17.36 -11.31
CA PRO A 359 21.25 -17.43 -12.33
C PRO A 359 21.98 -16.10 -12.53
N LYS A 360 23.30 -16.16 -12.71
CA LYS A 360 24.11 -14.99 -13.00
C LYS A 360 24.13 -14.70 -14.49
N VAL A 361 22.99 -14.31 -15.05
CA VAL A 361 22.81 -13.93 -16.45
C VAL A 361 22.49 -12.43 -16.55
N ALA A 362 22.71 -11.83 -17.71
CA ALA A 362 22.44 -10.40 -17.91
C ALA A 362 20.94 -10.09 -17.82
N THR A 363 20.12 -10.94 -18.40
CA THR A 363 18.65 -10.90 -18.34
C THR A 363 18.12 -12.32 -18.25
N TYR A 364 17.01 -12.53 -17.56
CA TYR A 364 16.52 -13.90 -17.26
C TYR A 364 15.91 -14.63 -18.46
N ASP A 365 15.60 -13.95 -19.56
CA ASP A 365 15.21 -14.58 -20.82
C ASP A 365 16.31 -15.48 -21.39
N LEU A 366 17.56 -15.27 -21.00
CA LEU A 366 18.70 -16.13 -21.39
C LEU A 366 18.69 -17.47 -20.67
N GLN A 367 18.01 -17.56 -19.52
CA GLN A 367 17.86 -18.79 -18.74
C GLN A 367 16.45 -18.81 -18.10
N PRO A 368 15.39 -19.07 -18.88
CA PRO A 368 14.00 -18.96 -18.42
C PRO A 368 13.59 -19.93 -17.31
N GLU A 369 14.25 -21.08 -17.20
CA GLU A 369 14.06 -22.01 -16.08
C GLU A 369 14.57 -21.43 -14.74
N MET A 370 15.40 -20.38 -14.80
CA MET A 370 16.03 -19.75 -13.64
C MET A 370 16.64 -20.81 -12.69
N SER A 371 16.36 -20.75 -11.39
CA SER A 371 16.81 -21.75 -10.43
C SER A 371 15.69 -22.69 -9.98
N ALA A 372 14.55 -22.72 -10.65
CA ALA A 372 13.42 -23.57 -10.27
C ALA A 372 13.79 -25.08 -10.19
N PRO A 373 14.64 -25.67 -11.09
CA PRO A 373 15.08 -27.05 -10.94
C PRO A 373 15.85 -27.31 -9.63
N GLU A 374 16.81 -26.44 -9.25
CA GLU A 374 17.58 -26.58 -8.02
C GLU A 374 16.71 -26.35 -6.79
N VAL A 375 15.82 -25.37 -6.80
CA VAL A 375 14.80 -25.16 -5.76
C VAL A 375 13.99 -26.43 -5.55
N THR A 376 13.55 -27.07 -6.66
CA THR A 376 12.77 -28.30 -6.64
C THR A 376 13.54 -29.46 -6.01
N GLU A 377 14.80 -29.67 -6.37
CA GLU A 377 15.62 -30.73 -5.81
C GLU A 377 15.78 -30.58 -4.29
N LYS A 378 16.18 -29.40 -3.82
CA LYS A 378 16.35 -29.10 -2.39
C LYS A 378 15.02 -29.21 -1.62
N LEU A 379 13.94 -28.79 -2.23
CA LEU A 379 12.61 -28.90 -1.61
C LEU A 379 12.16 -30.35 -1.49
N VAL A 380 12.32 -31.18 -2.54
CA VAL A 380 11.99 -32.59 -2.49
C VAL A 380 12.81 -33.32 -1.42
N GLU A 381 14.10 -33.02 -1.29
CA GLU A 381 14.91 -33.51 -0.20
C GLU A 381 14.35 -33.13 1.17
N ALA A 382 13.99 -31.86 1.37
CA ALA A 382 13.41 -31.38 2.62
C ALA A 382 12.05 -32.04 2.93
N ILE A 383 11.17 -32.19 1.92
CA ILE A 383 9.88 -32.88 2.04
C ILE A 383 10.08 -34.32 2.51
N ASN A 384 11.05 -35.05 1.93
CA ASN A 384 11.32 -36.44 2.24
C ASN A 384 11.87 -36.66 3.67
N THR A 385 12.40 -35.62 4.31
CA THR A 385 12.79 -35.72 5.75
C THR A 385 11.56 -35.84 6.67
N GLY A 386 10.39 -35.38 6.22
CA GLY A 386 9.16 -35.30 7.03
C GLY A 386 9.23 -34.36 8.22
N LYS A 387 10.29 -33.54 8.35
CA LYS A 387 10.53 -32.64 9.50
C LYS A 387 9.54 -31.50 9.59
N ASN A 388 9.21 -30.89 8.45
CA ASN A 388 8.45 -29.63 8.42
C ASN A 388 6.94 -29.88 8.41
N ASP A 389 6.22 -29.13 9.23
CA ASP A 389 4.75 -29.14 9.29
C ASP A 389 4.16 -28.13 8.30
N LEU A 390 4.86 -27.01 8.05
CA LEU A 390 4.51 -25.99 7.07
C LEU A 390 5.70 -25.72 6.15
N ILE A 391 5.44 -25.66 4.84
CA ILE A 391 6.44 -25.25 3.85
C ILE A 391 5.86 -24.13 3.00
N ILE A 392 6.62 -23.05 2.79
CA ILE A 392 6.29 -21.96 1.88
C ILE A 392 7.33 -21.92 0.77
N LEU A 393 6.89 -22.14 -0.45
CA LEU A 393 7.69 -22.15 -1.67
C LEU A 393 7.27 -21.02 -2.59
N ASN A 394 8.23 -20.35 -3.23
CA ASN A 394 7.99 -19.48 -4.38
C ASN A 394 8.81 -19.93 -5.59
N PHE A 395 8.15 -20.02 -6.75
CA PHE A 395 8.79 -20.13 -8.06
C PHE A 395 8.70 -18.77 -8.77
N ALA A 396 9.86 -18.16 -9.03
CA ALA A 396 9.99 -16.79 -9.52
C ALA A 396 9.66 -16.59 -11.02
N ASN A 397 9.60 -17.67 -11.78
CA ASN A 397 9.72 -17.67 -13.24
C ASN A 397 8.64 -16.85 -13.95
N GLY A 398 7.36 -17.01 -13.59
CA GLY A 398 6.25 -16.34 -14.26
C GLY A 398 6.39 -14.82 -14.23
N ASP A 399 6.79 -14.28 -13.10
CA ASP A 399 7.01 -12.86 -12.91
C ASP A 399 8.30 -12.37 -13.55
N MET A 400 9.44 -12.97 -13.18
CA MET A 400 10.75 -12.50 -13.62
C MET A 400 10.95 -12.59 -15.13
N ILE A 401 10.44 -13.66 -15.77
CA ILE A 401 10.49 -13.80 -17.22
C ILE A 401 9.41 -12.95 -17.88
N GLY A 402 8.23 -12.82 -17.26
CA GLY A 402 7.15 -11.95 -17.72
C GLY A 402 7.63 -10.51 -17.92
N HIS A 403 8.41 -9.98 -17.00
CA HIS A 403 9.00 -8.65 -17.08
C HIS A 403 9.94 -8.43 -18.29
N THR A 404 10.47 -9.49 -18.89
CA THR A 404 11.29 -9.36 -20.10
C THR A 404 10.47 -9.04 -21.35
N GLY A 405 9.20 -9.35 -21.37
CA GLY A 405 8.32 -9.21 -22.53
C GLY A 405 8.67 -10.14 -23.70
N ILE A 406 9.56 -11.13 -23.48
CA ILE A 406 10.02 -12.05 -24.52
C ILE A 406 9.15 -13.32 -24.50
N TYR A 407 8.17 -13.37 -25.39
CA TYR A 407 7.13 -14.39 -25.43
C TYR A 407 7.68 -15.85 -25.38
N GLU A 408 8.68 -16.17 -26.20
CA GLU A 408 9.29 -17.50 -26.23
C GLU A 408 10.04 -17.86 -24.93
N ALA A 409 10.58 -16.87 -24.23
CA ALA A 409 11.19 -17.10 -22.91
C ALA A 409 10.11 -17.40 -21.87
N ILE A 410 8.99 -16.66 -21.89
CA ILE A 410 7.85 -16.90 -20.98
C ILE A 410 7.28 -18.32 -21.21
N ARG A 411 7.14 -18.77 -22.46
CA ARG A 411 6.73 -20.16 -22.78
C ARG A 411 7.63 -21.20 -22.14
N LYS A 412 8.95 -21.03 -22.21
CA LYS A 412 9.92 -21.95 -21.59
C LYS A 412 9.81 -21.91 -20.06
N ALA A 413 9.60 -20.72 -19.48
CA ALA A 413 9.40 -20.55 -18.06
C ALA A 413 8.14 -21.30 -17.56
N VAL A 414 7.02 -21.17 -18.28
CA VAL A 414 5.77 -21.91 -17.98
C VAL A 414 6.01 -23.43 -17.98
N THR A 415 6.71 -23.95 -18.99
CA THR A 415 7.03 -25.38 -19.07
C THR A 415 7.92 -25.84 -17.92
N ALA A 416 8.94 -25.04 -17.56
CA ALA A 416 9.84 -25.35 -16.46
C ALA A 416 9.10 -25.39 -15.11
N VAL A 417 8.23 -24.43 -14.86
CA VAL A 417 7.40 -24.38 -13.66
C VAL A 417 6.47 -25.58 -13.58
N ASP A 418 5.76 -25.92 -14.65
CA ASP A 418 4.83 -27.08 -14.69
C ASP A 418 5.55 -28.38 -14.34
N THR A 419 6.75 -28.60 -14.90
CA THR A 419 7.60 -29.76 -14.61
C THR A 419 8.07 -29.79 -13.14
N CYS A 420 8.41 -28.64 -12.58
CA CYS A 420 8.83 -28.53 -11.18
C CYS A 420 7.67 -28.75 -10.22
N VAL A 421 6.49 -28.21 -10.54
CA VAL A 421 5.24 -28.44 -9.79
C VAL A 421 4.92 -29.92 -9.70
N GLU A 422 4.99 -30.65 -10.81
CA GLU A 422 4.77 -32.11 -10.81
C GLU A 422 5.64 -32.83 -9.78
N LYS A 423 6.95 -32.60 -9.82
CA LYS A 423 7.90 -33.27 -8.91
C LYS A 423 7.61 -32.93 -7.44
N VAL A 424 7.33 -31.67 -7.14
CA VAL A 424 7.05 -31.22 -5.78
C VAL A 424 5.73 -31.78 -5.27
N VAL A 425 4.66 -31.72 -6.08
CA VAL A 425 3.34 -32.23 -5.71
C VAL A 425 3.38 -33.73 -5.44
N GLU A 426 4.02 -34.51 -6.30
CA GLU A 426 4.10 -35.96 -6.10
C GLU A 426 4.90 -36.33 -4.84
N ALA A 427 6.01 -35.64 -4.58
CA ALA A 427 6.79 -35.84 -3.34
C ALA A 427 5.97 -35.44 -2.08
N ALA A 428 5.28 -34.32 -2.11
CA ALA A 428 4.48 -33.83 -0.99
C ALA A 428 3.27 -34.72 -0.71
N LYS A 429 2.58 -35.21 -1.75
CA LYS A 429 1.47 -36.20 -1.63
C LYS A 429 1.97 -37.48 -0.95
N ALA A 430 3.13 -38.00 -1.35
CA ALA A 430 3.71 -39.21 -0.79
C ALA A 430 4.04 -39.05 0.72
N GLN A 431 4.31 -37.84 1.19
CA GLN A 431 4.55 -37.51 2.59
C GLN A 431 3.30 -37.00 3.35
N GLY A 432 2.12 -37.05 2.71
CA GLY A 432 0.83 -36.74 3.32
C GLY A 432 0.54 -35.24 3.51
N TYR A 433 1.25 -34.37 2.78
CA TYR A 433 0.96 -32.94 2.81
C TYR A 433 -0.38 -32.62 2.12
N ALA A 434 -1.14 -31.69 2.70
CA ALA A 434 -2.11 -30.90 1.96
C ALA A 434 -1.34 -29.82 1.20
N ILE A 435 -1.67 -29.62 -0.07
CA ILE A 435 -0.90 -28.74 -0.95
C ILE A 435 -1.85 -27.63 -1.44
N LEU A 436 -1.48 -26.39 -1.21
CA LEU A 436 -2.16 -25.20 -1.70
C LEU A 436 -1.29 -24.58 -2.79
N ILE A 437 -1.83 -24.43 -3.99
CA ILE A 437 -1.15 -23.82 -5.12
C ILE A 437 -1.88 -22.52 -5.47
N THR A 438 -1.16 -21.42 -5.47
CA THR A 438 -1.68 -20.08 -5.81
C THR A 438 -0.60 -19.23 -6.46
N ALA A 439 -0.90 -17.97 -6.70
CA ALA A 439 0.05 -16.93 -7.06
C ALA A 439 -0.16 -15.70 -6.17
N ASP A 440 0.74 -14.76 -6.24
CA ASP A 440 0.70 -13.50 -5.49
C ASP A 440 0.15 -12.34 -6.33
N HIS A 441 0.28 -12.42 -7.63
CA HIS A 441 -0.32 -11.55 -8.67
C HIS A 441 -0.19 -12.22 -10.04
N GLY A 442 -0.75 -11.62 -11.08
CA GLY A 442 -0.57 -12.04 -12.47
C GLY A 442 0.53 -11.25 -13.18
N ASN A 443 1.14 -11.89 -14.19
CA ASN A 443 2.10 -11.30 -15.13
C ASN A 443 2.14 -12.14 -16.44
N ALA A 444 2.57 -13.39 -16.38
CA ALA A 444 2.68 -14.29 -17.55
C ALA A 444 1.33 -14.61 -18.23
N ASP A 445 0.23 -14.37 -17.55
CA ASP A 445 -1.14 -14.48 -18.03
C ASP A 445 -1.58 -13.31 -18.93
N TYR A 446 -0.75 -12.27 -19.07
CA TYR A 446 -1.01 -11.13 -19.94
C TYR A 446 0.31 -10.56 -20.50
N ALA A 447 0.91 -11.27 -21.44
CA ALA A 447 2.22 -10.94 -22.02
C ALA A 447 2.15 -10.13 -23.31
N VAL A 448 0.97 -9.95 -23.92
CA VAL A 448 0.78 -9.19 -25.16
C VAL A 448 -0.40 -8.23 -24.99
N ASN A 449 -0.14 -6.95 -25.23
CA ASN A 449 -1.14 -5.88 -25.21
C ASN A 449 -2.13 -6.01 -26.39
N GLU A 450 -3.27 -5.33 -26.31
CA GLU A 450 -4.30 -5.34 -27.38
C GLU A 450 -3.79 -4.80 -28.73
N ASP A 451 -2.78 -3.97 -28.73
CA ASP A 451 -2.10 -3.45 -29.92
C ASP A 451 -1.01 -4.38 -30.47
N GLY A 452 -0.82 -5.55 -29.85
CA GLY A 452 0.17 -6.56 -30.25
C GLY A 452 1.59 -6.29 -29.72
N THR A 453 1.81 -5.25 -28.94
CA THR A 453 3.10 -4.98 -28.30
C THR A 453 3.31 -5.87 -27.07
N PRO A 454 4.57 -6.21 -26.70
CA PRO A 454 4.84 -6.92 -25.46
C PRO A 454 4.34 -6.16 -24.23
N ASN A 455 3.67 -6.86 -23.32
CA ASN A 455 3.41 -6.33 -21.97
C ASN A 455 4.50 -6.84 -21.02
N THR A 456 5.07 -5.93 -20.23
CA THR A 456 6.08 -6.23 -19.22
C THR A 456 5.59 -5.91 -17.80
N ALA A 457 4.36 -5.40 -17.67
CA ALA A 457 3.73 -5.07 -16.40
C ALA A 457 2.92 -6.26 -15.86
N HIS A 458 2.58 -6.19 -14.58
CA HIS A 458 1.65 -7.14 -13.98
C HIS A 458 0.25 -7.03 -14.60
N SER A 459 -0.59 -8.03 -14.37
CA SER A 459 -1.99 -8.00 -14.79
C SER A 459 -2.93 -7.63 -13.63
N LEU A 460 -4.17 -7.27 -13.96
CA LEU A 460 -5.25 -7.07 -12.99
C LEU A 460 -6.06 -8.34 -12.74
N ASN A 461 -5.63 -9.47 -13.31
CA ASN A 461 -6.37 -10.72 -13.22
C ASN A 461 -6.28 -11.32 -11.80
N ASP A 462 -7.31 -12.09 -11.45
CA ASP A 462 -7.31 -12.93 -10.27
C ASP A 462 -6.25 -14.03 -10.43
N VAL A 463 -5.91 -14.71 -9.34
CA VAL A 463 -4.95 -15.81 -9.34
C VAL A 463 -5.63 -17.14 -9.00
N PRO A 464 -5.11 -18.30 -9.46
CA PRO A 464 -5.68 -19.59 -9.12
C PRO A 464 -5.48 -19.94 -7.64
N PHE A 465 -6.39 -20.75 -7.11
CA PHE A 465 -6.24 -21.37 -5.82
C PHE A 465 -6.68 -22.84 -5.91
N ILE A 466 -5.73 -23.77 -5.92
CA ILE A 466 -5.94 -25.20 -6.06
C ILE A 466 -5.57 -25.89 -4.75
N VAL A 467 -6.46 -26.76 -4.26
CA VAL A 467 -6.27 -27.49 -2.99
C VAL A 467 -6.15 -28.98 -3.27
N VAL A 468 -4.93 -29.50 -3.10
CA VAL A 468 -4.59 -30.89 -3.41
C VAL A 468 -4.37 -31.68 -2.13
N ASN A 469 -4.90 -32.89 -2.03
CA ASN A 469 -4.66 -33.85 -0.95
C ASN A 469 -5.04 -33.37 0.47
N ALA A 470 -6.03 -32.47 0.59
CA ALA A 470 -6.42 -31.90 1.88
C ALA A 470 -7.33 -32.82 2.72
N GLY A 471 -7.84 -33.92 2.14
CA GLY A 471 -8.76 -34.88 2.77
C GLY A 471 -10.09 -34.95 2.03
N GLU A 472 -10.84 -36.05 2.23
CA GLU A 472 -12.11 -36.27 1.55
C GLU A 472 -13.21 -35.31 1.99
N GLU A 473 -13.03 -34.65 3.13
CA GLU A 473 -13.91 -33.62 3.66
C GLU A 473 -13.84 -32.31 2.89
N VAL A 474 -12.73 -32.02 2.20
CA VAL A 474 -12.58 -30.82 1.37
C VAL A 474 -13.02 -31.13 -0.06
N LYS A 475 -14.29 -30.87 -0.34
CA LYS A 475 -14.92 -31.12 -1.64
C LYS A 475 -15.01 -29.87 -2.51
N GLU A 476 -15.06 -28.71 -1.88
CA GLU A 476 -15.23 -27.40 -2.51
C GLU A 476 -14.29 -26.40 -1.86
N VAL A 477 -13.87 -25.41 -2.63
CA VAL A 477 -13.07 -24.27 -2.20
C VAL A 477 -13.77 -23.00 -2.68
N LYS A 478 -13.93 -22.05 -1.77
CA LYS A 478 -14.59 -20.77 -2.09
C LYS A 478 -13.63 -19.79 -2.77
N ASP A 479 -14.18 -18.95 -3.63
CA ASP A 479 -13.45 -17.76 -4.07
C ASP A 479 -13.14 -16.84 -2.88
N GLY A 480 -12.00 -16.14 -2.98
CA GLY A 480 -11.55 -15.28 -1.91
C GLY A 480 -10.51 -14.25 -2.36
N LYS A 481 -9.64 -13.90 -1.44
CA LYS A 481 -8.50 -12.99 -1.64
C LYS A 481 -7.23 -13.57 -1.02
N LEU A 482 -6.08 -13.02 -1.31
CA LEU A 482 -4.79 -13.53 -0.79
C LEU A 482 -4.75 -13.62 0.74
N ALA A 483 -5.42 -12.70 1.43
CA ALA A 483 -5.55 -12.69 2.89
C ALA A 483 -6.26 -13.92 3.49
N ASP A 484 -6.98 -14.71 2.68
CA ASP A 484 -7.74 -15.87 3.12
C ASP A 484 -6.91 -17.16 3.13
N VAL A 485 -5.70 -17.11 2.58
CA VAL A 485 -4.82 -18.29 2.47
C VAL A 485 -4.25 -18.71 3.84
N ALA A 486 -3.75 -17.79 4.65
CA ALA A 486 -3.23 -18.12 5.98
C ALA A 486 -4.31 -18.71 6.91
N PRO A 487 -5.53 -18.14 7.02
CA PRO A 487 -6.63 -18.81 7.74
C PRO A 487 -6.96 -20.20 7.24
N THR A 488 -6.89 -20.43 5.91
CA THR A 488 -7.11 -21.74 5.31
C THR A 488 -6.02 -22.74 5.74
N ILE A 489 -4.75 -22.32 5.74
CA ILE A 489 -3.63 -23.12 6.20
C ILE A 489 -3.80 -23.49 7.69
N LEU A 490 -4.10 -22.51 8.54
CA LEU A 490 -4.29 -22.76 9.98
C LEU A 490 -5.41 -23.75 10.23
N LYS A 491 -6.52 -23.64 9.51
CA LYS A 491 -7.64 -24.61 9.61
C LYS A 491 -7.20 -26.03 9.23
N LEU A 492 -6.45 -26.19 8.14
CA LEU A 492 -5.90 -27.50 7.72
C LEU A 492 -4.91 -28.06 8.74
N MET A 493 -4.11 -27.23 9.37
CA MET A 493 -3.14 -27.62 10.42
C MET A 493 -3.79 -27.86 11.79
N GLY A 494 -5.08 -27.52 11.97
CA GLY A 494 -5.75 -27.63 13.27
C GLY A 494 -5.29 -26.60 14.30
N ILE A 495 -4.79 -25.47 13.84
CA ILE A 495 -4.30 -24.35 14.66
C ILE A 495 -5.39 -23.27 14.70
N GLU A 496 -5.63 -22.70 15.89
CA GLU A 496 -6.61 -21.63 16.08
C GLU A 496 -6.17 -20.34 15.36
N GLN A 497 -7.08 -19.74 14.61
CA GLN A 497 -6.87 -18.47 13.93
C GLN A 497 -6.86 -17.32 14.93
N PRO A 498 -5.81 -16.48 14.99
CA PRO A 498 -5.78 -15.34 15.91
C PRO A 498 -6.78 -14.26 15.46
N ALA A 499 -7.25 -13.46 16.41
CA ALA A 499 -8.22 -12.38 16.17
C ALA A 499 -7.70 -11.31 15.18
N ALA A 500 -6.38 -11.13 15.11
CA ALA A 500 -5.75 -10.20 14.17
C ALA A 500 -5.88 -10.65 12.69
N MET A 501 -6.04 -11.95 12.43
CA MET A 501 -6.32 -12.46 11.08
C MET A 501 -7.81 -12.32 10.78
N THR A 502 -8.17 -11.39 9.91
CA THR A 502 -9.56 -11.13 9.51
C THR A 502 -9.96 -11.85 8.22
N GLY A 503 -9.04 -12.57 7.59
CA GLY A 503 -9.34 -13.44 6.44
C GLY A 503 -10.21 -14.63 6.85
N GLU A 504 -10.85 -15.26 5.87
CA GLU A 504 -11.74 -16.39 6.07
C GLU A 504 -11.11 -17.68 5.51
N ALA A 505 -11.27 -18.80 6.23
CA ALA A 505 -10.84 -20.08 5.68
C ALA A 505 -11.75 -20.49 4.51
N LEU A 506 -11.13 -20.86 3.38
CA LEU A 506 -11.82 -21.14 2.12
C LEU A 506 -12.27 -22.61 1.95
N VAL A 507 -11.86 -23.51 2.85
CA VAL A 507 -12.17 -24.95 2.86
C VAL A 507 -13.07 -25.35 4.01
#